data_3566a9fabbe8971a28e5c3974b7def9c
#
_entry.id   3566a9fabbe8971a28e5c3974b7def9c
#
_cell.length_a   1.000
_cell.length_b   1.000
_cell.length_c   1.000
_cell.angle_alpha   90.00
_cell.angle_beta   90.00
_cell.angle_gamma   90.00
#
_symmetry.space_group_name_H-M   'P 1'
#
loop_
_entity.id
_entity.type
_entity.pdbx_description
1 polymer ?
#
loop_
_entity_poly.entity_id
_entity_poly.type
_entity_poly.pdbx_seq_one_letter_code
_entity_poly.pdbx_strand_id
1 'polypeptide(L)'
;MRLAHLHIPNLIPFTHASRLQQTLVSRLLTYKKLSDLSDSQPTLAPPDPTILTFTPYPVYTTGRRDLPPPSDTSISHTTTKPPWLPAPLEPIRPILTASPPLAEYHATLRGGQTTYHGPGQLVAYTILDLRRLRIGPRAHIRLLEETVLDVLASHGVQGILSDDPGVWVAPSSTKAANWIENNAFAARKIAAVGVHLRRFVSSYGVGLNITEEPMWYFRQIVACGLEGRDATSLEGQGVQVKGGIEEVAKRFVQAFVGRLNEGTASGGVGPKIDEIFEIEEKDVLS
;
A
#
# COMPACT_ATOMS: atom_id res chain seq x y z
N MET A 1 -8.22 -21.88 5.09
CA MET A 1 -6.82 -21.31 5.12
C MET A 1 -6.80 -20.17 6.13
N ARG A 2 -5.68 -19.97 6.86
CA ARG A 2 -5.54 -18.84 7.79
C ARG A 2 -4.86 -17.67 7.11
N LEU A 3 -5.07 -16.45 7.64
CA LEU A 3 -4.38 -15.22 7.26
C LEU A 3 -3.76 -14.59 8.51
N ALA A 4 -2.47 -14.29 8.44
CA ALA A 4 -1.77 -13.60 9.51
C ALA A 4 -1.92 -12.08 9.37
N HIS A 5 -2.19 -11.39 10.47
CA HIS A 5 -2.15 -9.95 10.55
C HIS A 5 -1.01 -9.51 11.47
N LEU A 6 -0.06 -8.76 10.92
CA LEU A 6 1.00 -8.09 11.68
C LEU A 6 0.67 -6.58 11.74
N HIS A 7 0.22 -6.12 12.88
CA HIS A 7 -0.02 -4.69 13.10
C HIS A 7 1.11 -4.06 13.93
N ILE A 8 1.68 -2.96 13.43
CA ILE A 8 2.68 -2.18 14.16
C ILE A 8 2.01 -0.90 14.68
N PRO A 9 1.73 -0.79 15.98
CA PRO A 9 0.90 0.30 16.52
C PRO A 9 1.62 1.64 16.60
N ASN A 10 2.96 1.64 16.66
CA ASN A 10 3.77 2.85 16.78
C ASN A 10 4.31 3.29 15.39
N LEU A 11 4.72 4.56 15.31
CA LEU A 11 5.46 5.04 14.15
C LEU A 11 6.81 4.31 14.03
N ILE A 12 7.13 3.85 12.83
CA ILE A 12 8.37 3.13 12.56
C ILE A 12 9.14 3.74 11.39
N PRO A 13 10.48 3.55 11.34
CA PRO A 13 11.24 3.86 10.13
C PRO A 13 10.72 3.05 8.93
N PHE A 14 10.66 3.67 7.76
CA PHE A 14 10.26 2.98 6.54
C PHE A 14 11.16 1.77 6.22
N THR A 15 12.44 1.87 6.54
CA THR A 15 13.43 0.78 6.39
C THR A 15 13.08 -0.43 7.25
N HIS A 16 12.50 -0.22 8.45
CA HIS A 16 12.05 -1.31 9.32
C HIS A 16 10.86 -2.05 8.71
N ALA A 17 9.83 -1.32 8.25
CA ALA A 17 8.69 -1.91 7.54
C ALA A 17 9.13 -2.68 6.28
N SER A 18 10.10 -2.11 5.53
CA SER A 18 10.69 -2.77 4.35
C SER A 18 11.39 -4.07 4.71
N ARG A 19 12.11 -4.12 5.83
CA ARG A 19 12.78 -5.35 6.33
C ARG A 19 11.74 -6.43 6.67
N LEU A 20 10.69 -6.09 7.41
CA LEU A 20 9.60 -7.02 7.74
C LEU A 20 8.97 -7.60 6.47
N GLN A 21 8.60 -6.72 5.52
CA GLN A 21 8.06 -7.14 4.24
C GLN A 21 9.01 -8.08 3.47
N GLN A 22 10.30 -7.71 3.37
CA GLN A 22 11.29 -8.52 2.65
C GLN A 22 11.48 -9.90 3.27
N THR A 23 11.46 -10.01 4.59
CA THR A 23 11.54 -11.29 5.30
C THR A 23 10.34 -12.18 4.95
N LEU A 24 9.11 -11.66 5.03
CA LEU A 24 7.90 -12.38 4.68
C LEU A 24 7.88 -12.82 3.21
N VAL A 25 8.25 -11.93 2.29
CA VAL A 25 8.37 -12.23 0.85
C VAL A 25 9.42 -13.32 0.60
N SER A 26 10.57 -13.25 1.29
CA SER A 26 11.65 -14.22 1.14
C SER A 26 11.22 -15.61 1.62
N ARG A 27 10.48 -15.71 2.73
CA ARG A 27 9.91 -16.97 3.21
C ARG A 27 9.03 -17.63 2.14
N LEU A 28 8.10 -16.87 1.52
CA LEU A 28 7.25 -17.38 0.44
C LEU A 28 8.04 -17.78 -0.80
N LEU A 29 9.02 -16.98 -1.22
CA LEU A 29 9.84 -17.29 -2.40
C LEU A 29 10.73 -18.51 -2.18
N THR A 30 11.28 -18.69 -0.97
CA THR A 30 12.06 -19.87 -0.59
C THR A 30 11.18 -21.12 -0.60
N TYR A 31 10.01 -21.06 0.01
CA TYR A 31 9.04 -22.15 -0.05
C TYR A 31 8.72 -22.55 -1.50
N LYS A 32 8.41 -21.58 -2.37
CA LYS A 32 8.12 -21.85 -3.80
C LYS A 32 9.31 -22.49 -4.52
N LYS A 33 10.53 -22.03 -4.23
CA LYS A 33 11.75 -22.62 -4.83
C LYS A 33 11.93 -24.07 -4.41
N LEU A 34 11.72 -24.38 -3.12
CA LEU A 34 11.84 -25.74 -2.60
C LEU A 34 10.73 -26.66 -3.16
N SER A 35 9.49 -26.14 -3.26
CA SER A 35 8.37 -26.89 -3.85
C SER A 35 8.60 -27.21 -5.33
N ASP A 36 9.20 -26.29 -6.09
CA ASP A 36 9.48 -26.52 -7.52
C ASP A 36 10.64 -27.53 -7.75
N LEU A 37 11.50 -27.75 -6.76
CA LEU A 37 12.65 -28.68 -6.82
C LEU A 37 12.32 -30.10 -6.29
N SER A 38 11.20 -30.27 -5.61
CA SER A 38 10.78 -31.56 -5.03
C SER A 38 9.87 -32.32 -6.00
N ASP A 39 10.30 -33.53 -6.41
CA ASP A 39 9.43 -34.48 -7.14
C ASP A 39 8.31 -35.07 -6.22
N SER A 40 8.44 -34.92 -4.91
CA SER A 40 7.45 -35.29 -3.89
C SER A 40 6.85 -34.04 -3.24
N GLN A 41 5.65 -34.12 -2.67
CA GLN A 41 5.05 -33.02 -1.93
C GLN A 41 6.03 -32.46 -0.89
N PRO A 42 6.19 -31.11 -0.81
CA PRO A 42 7.08 -30.53 0.17
C PRO A 42 6.62 -30.90 1.58
N THR A 43 7.55 -31.36 2.39
CA THR A 43 7.31 -31.71 3.80
C THR A 43 6.98 -30.47 4.66
N LEU A 44 7.27 -29.27 4.15
CA LEU A 44 7.03 -28.01 4.84
C LEU A 44 5.67 -27.43 4.42
N ALA A 45 4.86 -27.03 5.40
CA ALA A 45 3.62 -26.29 5.11
C ALA A 45 3.92 -24.91 4.46
N PRO A 46 3.09 -24.48 3.49
CA PRO A 46 3.27 -23.18 2.89
C PRO A 46 3.04 -22.05 3.91
N PRO A 47 3.88 -21.00 3.94
CA PRO A 47 3.66 -19.85 4.80
C PRO A 47 2.26 -19.27 4.63
N ASP A 48 1.66 -18.82 5.73
CA ASP A 48 0.35 -18.18 5.70
C ASP A 48 0.43 -16.83 4.94
N PRO A 49 -0.60 -16.48 4.14
CA PRO A 49 -0.73 -15.14 3.60
C PRO A 49 -0.74 -14.13 4.74
N THR A 50 -0.02 -13.01 4.58
CA THR A 50 0.17 -12.03 5.65
C THR A 50 -0.19 -10.64 5.18
N ILE A 51 -0.91 -9.89 6.03
CA ILE A 51 -1.11 -8.45 5.88
C ILE A 51 -0.29 -7.77 6.98
N LEU A 52 0.62 -6.86 6.57
CA LEU A 52 1.40 -6.00 7.45
C LEU A 52 0.78 -4.60 7.42
N THR A 53 0.34 -4.10 8.57
CA THR A 53 -0.22 -2.75 8.71
C THR A 53 0.63 -1.90 9.65
N PHE A 54 0.92 -0.67 9.25
CA PHE A 54 1.81 0.24 9.99
C PHE A 54 1.62 1.69 9.56
N THR A 55 2.24 2.59 10.30
CA THR A 55 2.42 4.00 9.92
C THR A 55 3.91 4.32 9.98
N PRO A 56 4.55 4.76 8.88
CA PRO A 56 5.96 5.13 8.91
C PRO A 56 6.16 6.55 9.43
N TYR A 57 7.38 6.89 9.84
CA TYR A 57 7.82 8.29 9.87
C TYR A 57 7.68 8.91 8.47
N PRO A 58 7.59 10.26 8.37
CA PRO A 58 7.42 10.95 7.09
C PRO A 58 8.42 10.47 6.03
N VAL A 59 7.91 9.98 4.90
CA VAL A 59 8.74 9.43 3.83
C VAL A 59 8.10 9.63 2.46
N TYR A 60 8.89 10.11 1.51
CA TYR A 60 8.55 10.06 0.09
C TYR A 60 9.10 8.78 -0.53
N THR A 61 8.29 8.10 -1.31
CA THR A 61 8.70 6.89 -2.03
C THR A 61 8.42 7.04 -3.50
N THR A 62 9.38 6.63 -4.35
CA THR A 62 9.16 6.49 -5.78
C THR A 62 8.84 5.05 -6.15
N GLY A 63 7.95 4.87 -7.12
CA GLY A 63 7.71 3.59 -7.76
C GLY A 63 8.58 3.39 -9.00
N ARG A 64 8.42 2.25 -9.65
CA ARG A 64 9.27 1.82 -10.80
C ARG A 64 9.27 2.78 -11.99
N ARG A 65 8.23 3.61 -12.15
CA ARG A 65 8.16 4.58 -13.26
C ARG A 65 9.14 5.75 -13.10
N ASP A 66 9.50 6.07 -11.85
CA ASP A 66 10.36 7.19 -11.49
C ASP A 66 11.75 6.73 -11.02
N LEU A 67 12.11 5.46 -11.22
CA LEU A 67 13.46 4.97 -10.89
C LEU A 67 14.47 5.50 -11.90
N PRO A 68 15.71 5.75 -11.46
CA PRO A 68 16.78 6.13 -12.37
C PRO A 68 17.04 5.01 -13.39
N PRO A 69 17.52 5.36 -14.60
CA PRO A 69 17.99 4.35 -15.54
C PRO A 69 19.13 3.52 -14.92
N PRO A 70 19.28 2.24 -15.31
CA PRO A 70 20.27 1.32 -14.73
C PRO A 70 21.72 1.80 -14.77
N SER A 71 22.05 2.75 -15.66
CA SER A 71 23.37 3.35 -15.80
C SER A 71 23.76 4.29 -14.64
N ASP A 72 22.78 4.78 -13.86
CA ASP A 72 22.99 5.72 -12.76
C ASP A 72 23.05 5.03 -11.38
N THR A 73 23.15 3.70 -11.35
CA THR A 73 23.16 2.90 -10.11
C THR A 73 24.43 3.00 -9.26
N SER A 74 25.29 3.99 -9.48
CA SER A 74 26.33 4.37 -8.51
C SER A 74 25.72 5.14 -7.30
N ILE A 75 24.63 4.63 -6.73
CA ILE A 75 24.12 5.10 -5.43
C ILE A 75 25.02 4.48 -4.36
N SER A 76 26.19 5.08 -4.20
CA SER A 76 27.03 4.86 -3.05
C SER A 76 26.33 5.43 -1.81
N HIS A 77 26.00 4.59 -0.86
CA HIS A 77 25.44 4.97 0.44
C HIS A 77 26.40 5.80 1.32
N THR A 78 27.55 6.26 0.77
CA THR A 78 28.65 6.88 1.53
C THR A 78 29.10 8.23 1.00
N THR A 79 28.33 8.92 0.13
CA THR A 79 28.78 10.20 -0.39
C THR A 79 28.03 11.38 0.22
N THR A 80 28.78 12.45 0.56
CA THR A 80 28.31 13.79 0.93
C THR A 80 27.50 14.51 -0.17
N LYS A 81 27.16 13.82 -1.26
CA LYS A 81 26.26 14.32 -2.31
C LYS A 81 24.81 14.13 -1.89
N PRO A 82 23.95 15.16 -2.09
CA PRO A 82 22.52 15.02 -1.84
C PRO A 82 21.98 13.79 -2.63
N PRO A 83 21.00 13.04 -2.08
CA PRO A 83 20.46 11.86 -2.73
C PRO A 83 19.94 12.23 -4.12
N TRP A 84 20.17 11.33 -5.09
CA TRP A 84 19.55 11.48 -6.40
C TRP A 84 18.03 11.55 -6.26
N LEU A 85 17.42 12.53 -6.88
CA LEU A 85 15.97 12.68 -6.92
C LEU A 85 15.50 12.70 -8.37
N PRO A 86 14.37 12.05 -8.69
CA PRO A 86 13.69 12.31 -9.96
C PRO A 86 13.35 13.80 -10.10
N ALA A 87 13.41 14.33 -11.32
CA ALA A 87 13.14 15.76 -11.56
C ALA A 87 11.83 16.27 -10.91
N PRO A 88 10.71 15.52 -10.91
CA PRO A 88 9.48 15.93 -10.22
C PRO A 88 9.60 16.08 -8.70
N LEU A 89 10.67 15.55 -8.09
CA LEU A 89 10.93 15.61 -6.65
C LEU A 89 11.98 16.65 -6.25
N GLU A 90 12.61 17.34 -7.18
CA GLU A 90 13.55 18.41 -6.84
C GLU A 90 12.92 19.48 -5.92
N PRO A 91 11.63 19.86 -6.05
CA PRO A 91 11.01 20.81 -5.14
C PRO A 91 11.00 20.38 -3.66
N ILE A 92 11.05 19.08 -3.35
CA ILE A 92 11.09 18.60 -1.94
C ILE A 92 12.49 18.50 -1.37
N ARG A 93 13.55 18.77 -2.14
CA ARG A 93 14.93 18.70 -1.65
C ARG A 93 15.15 19.48 -0.33
N PRO A 94 14.62 20.69 -0.13
CA PRO A 94 14.74 21.39 1.15
C PRO A 94 14.12 20.60 2.34
N ILE A 95 13.04 19.87 2.11
CA ILE A 95 12.38 19.05 3.13
C ILE A 95 13.29 17.88 3.54
N LEU A 96 13.97 17.26 2.57
CA LEU A 96 14.85 16.10 2.78
C LEU A 96 16.19 16.51 3.41
N THR A 97 16.65 17.75 3.17
CA THR A 97 17.97 18.25 3.62
C THR A 97 17.87 19.18 4.83
N ALA A 98 16.68 19.42 5.38
CA ALA A 98 16.48 20.16 6.62
C ALA A 98 17.24 19.52 7.78
N SER A 99 17.50 20.27 8.85
CA SER A 99 18.17 19.76 10.05
C SER A 99 17.28 19.99 11.28
N PRO A 100 16.61 18.95 11.83
CA PRO A 100 16.50 17.57 11.31
C PRO A 100 15.68 17.49 10.00
N PRO A 101 15.87 16.45 9.19
CA PRO A 101 15.05 16.22 8.01
C PRO A 101 13.55 16.10 8.35
N LEU A 102 12.70 16.73 7.55
CA LEU A 102 11.24 16.67 7.74
C LEU A 102 10.61 15.41 7.11
N ALA A 103 11.30 14.76 6.19
CA ALA A 103 10.92 13.49 5.60
C ALA A 103 12.16 12.76 5.07
N GLU A 104 12.05 11.43 4.96
CA GLU A 104 13.02 10.58 4.26
C GLU A 104 12.64 10.42 2.77
N TYR A 105 13.56 9.87 1.98
CA TYR A 105 13.31 9.47 0.60
C TYR A 105 13.79 8.04 0.35
N HIS A 106 12.93 7.19 -0.24
CA HIS A 106 13.26 5.83 -0.60
C HIS A 106 12.74 5.45 -1.98
N ALA A 107 13.63 4.94 -2.83
CA ALA A 107 13.25 4.28 -4.08
C ALA A 107 12.68 2.88 -3.78
N THR A 108 11.59 2.49 -4.47
CA THR A 108 10.90 1.21 -4.23
C THR A 108 10.60 0.47 -5.52
N LEU A 109 10.31 -0.83 -5.41
CA LEU A 109 9.98 -1.68 -6.54
C LEU A 109 8.47 -1.74 -6.86
N ARG A 110 7.62 -1.08 -6.05
CA ARG A 110 6.17 -1.05 -6.34
C ARG A 110 5.88 -0.41 -7.69
N GLY A 111 4.74 -0.72 -8.24
CA GLY A 111 4.20 0.00 -9.40
C GLY A 111 3.86 1.46 -9.06
N GLY A 112 3.58 2.24 -10.10
CA GLY A 112 3.22 3.64 -9.96
C GLY A 112 4.42 4.57 -9.84
N GLN A 113 4.13 5.82 -9.49
CA GLN A 113 5.04 6.95 -9.39
C GLN A 113 5.27 7.35 -7.94
N THR A 114 5.78 8.55 -7.73
CA THR A 114 6.06 9.10 -6.40
C THR A 114 4.79 9.28 -5.58
N THR A 115 4.90 8.96 -4.29
CA THR A 115 3.88 9.23 -3.27
C THR A 115 4.53 9.54 -1.93
N TYR A 116 3.72 9.90 -0.96
CA TYR A 116 4.10 10.14 0.43
C TYR A 116 3.45 9.11 1.35
N HIS A 117 4.17 8.73 2.40
CA HIS A 117 3.64 8.00 3.54
C HIS A 117 4.12 8.64 4.85
N GLY A 118 3.27 8.60 5.89
CA GLY A 118 3.62 9.19 7.18
C GLY A 118 2.46 9.21 8.17
N PRO A 119 2.64 9.94 9.29
CA PRO A 119 1.60 10.12 10.30
C PRO A 119 0.25 10.50 9.68
N GLY A 120 -0.82 9.95 10.21
CA GLY A 120 -2.17 10.15 9.67
C GLY A 120 -2.55 9.21 8.51
N GLN A 121 -1.67 8.28 8.11
CA GLN A 121 -1.98 7.24 7.12
C GLN A 121 -1.94 5.84 7.72
N LEU A 122 -2.83 4.97 7.25
CA LEU A 122 -2.64 3.53 7.33
C LEU A 122 -1.89 3.05 6.08
N VAL A 123 -0.74 2.42 6.24
CA VAL A 123 -0.09 1.64 5.19
C VAL A 123 -0.39 0.17 5.43
N ALA A 124 -0.93 -0.52 4.41
CA ALA A 124 -1.25 -1.94 4.44
C ALA A 124 -0.53 -2.66 3.29
N TYR A 125 0.44 -3.51 3.63
CA TYR A 125 1.15 -4.35 2.68
C TYR A 125 0.58 -5.76 2.68
N THR A 126 0.31 -6.30 1.49
CA THR A 126 -0.25 -7.64 1.31
C THR A 126 0.80 -8.59 0.73
N ILE A 127 1.30 -9.50 1.57
CA ILE A 127 2.32 -10.48 1.22
C ILE A 127 1.64 -11.82 1.00
N LEU A 128 1.35 -12.13 -0.27
CA LEU A 128 0.47 -13.22 -0.68
C LEU A 128 1.10 -14.03 -1.81
N ASP A 129 0.84 -15.32 -1.87
CA ASP A 129 1.00 -16.10 -3.10
C ASP A 129 -0.31 -16.05 -3.91
N LEU A 130 -0.35 -15.21 -4.93
CA LEU A 130 -1.54 -15.02 -5.75
C LEU A 130 -1.96 -16.29 -6.51
N ARG A 131 -1.02 -17.18 -6.86
CA ARG A 131 -1.37 -18.46 -7.50
C ARG A 131 -2.11 -19.37 -6.53
N ARG A 132 -1.66 -19.44 -5.27
CA ARG A 132 -2.32 -20.22 -4.22
C ARG A 132 -3.72 -19.69 -3.95
N LEU A 133 -3.92 -18.36 -4.02
CA LEU A 133 -5.22 -17.71 -3.86
C LEU A 133 -6.07 -17.73 -5.15
N ARG A 134 -5.53 -18.19 -6.27
CA ARG A 134 -6.18 -18.21 -7.59
C ARG A 134 -6.63 -16.84 -8.08
N ILE A 135 -5.88 -15.80 -7.75
CA ILE A 135 -6.14 -14.43 -8.21
C ILE A 135 -5.04 -13.93 -9.13
N GLY A 136 -5.43 -13.23 -10.18
CA GLY A 136 -4.48 -12.61 -11.12
C GLY A 136 -3.97 -11.26 -10.61
N PRO A 137 -2.91 -10.70 -11.23
CA PRO A 137 -2.35 -9.40 -10.83
C PRO A 137 -3.34 -8.24 -10.84
N ARG A 138 -4.18 -8.16 -11.87
CA ARG A 138 -5.21 -7.11 -11.98
C ARG A 138 -6.31 -7.28 -10.93
N ALA A 139 -6.74 -8.53 -10.71
CA ALA A 139 -7.73 -8.86 -9.70
C ALA A 139 -7.21 -8.55 -8.28
N HIS A 140 -5.90 -8.71 -8.04
CA HIS A 140 -5.30 -8.32 -6.77
C HIS A 140 -5.36 -6.80 -6.53
N ILE A 141 -5.04 -5.98 -7.54
CA ILE A 141 -5.19 -4.52 -7.43
C ILE A 141 -6.65 -4.17 -7.15
N ARG A 142 -7.58 -4.76 -7.90
CA ARG A 142 -9.02 -4.53 -7.73
C ARG A 142 -9.50 -4.93 -6.33
N LEU A 143 -9.03 -6.06 -5.81
CA LEU A 143 -9.33 -6.52 -4.46
C LEU A 143 -8.89 -5.49 -3.40
N LEU A 144 -7.71 -4.89 -3.55
CA LEU A 144 -7.23 -3.84 -2.66
C LEU A 144 -8.09 -2.58 -2.73
N GLU A 145 -8.49 -2.16 -3.93
CA GLU A 145 -9.37 -1.01 -4.15
C GLU A 145 -10.76 -1.25 -3.54
N GLU A 146 -11.36 -2.40 -3.80
CA GLU A 146 -12.66 -2.78 -3.24
C GLU A 146 -12.63 -2.91 -1.71
N THR A 147 -11.52 -3.42 -1.15
CA THR A 147 -11.29 -3.43 0.30
C THR A 147 -11.34 -2.02 0.88
N VAL A 148 -10.68 -1.06 0.22
CA VAL A 148 -10.72 0.33 0.66
C VAL A 148 -12.13 0.91 0.53
N LEU A 149 -12.87 0.61 -0.55
CA LEU A 149 -14.26 1.05 -0.69
C LEU A 149 -15.13 0.58 0.48
N ASP A 150 -14.97 -0.67 0.93
CA ASP A 150 -15.71 -1.20 2.09
C ASP A 150 -15.33 -0.50 3.40
N VAL A 151 -14.03 -0.23 3.59
CA VAL A 151 -13.57 0.56 4.74
C VAL A 151 -14.20 1.95 4.72
N LEU A 152 -14.18 2.65 3.58
CA LEU A 152 -14.81 3.97 3.43
C LEU A 152 -16.31 3.92 3.69
N ALA A 153 -17.01 2.93 3.13
CA ALA A 153 -18.44 2.73 3.32
C ALA A 153 -18.79 2.50 4.81
N SER A 154 -17.96 1.76 5.56
CA SER A 154 -18.14 1.56 7.00
C SER A 154 -18.03 2.85 7.82
N HIS A 155 -17.45 3.89 7.23
CA HIS A 155 -17.35 5.25 7.79
C HIS A 155 -18.33 6.24 7.13
N GLY A 156 -19.25 5.77 6.29
CA GLY A 156 -20.24 6.61 5.61
C GLY A 156 -19.68 7.44 4.45
N VAL A 157 -18.46 7.14 3.99
CA VAL A 157 -17.81 7.82 2.85
C VAL A 157 -18.00 6.99 1.59
N GLN A 158 -18.48 7.63 0.52
CA GLN A 158 -18.62 6.98 -0.78
C GLN A 158 -17.34 7.14 -1.60
N GLY A 159 -16.58 6.06 -1.74
CA GLY A 159 -15.42 6.00 -2.62
C GLY A 159 -15.83 5.70 -4.07
N ILE A 160 -14.98 6.11 -5.00
CA ILE A 160 -15.10 5.83 -6.44
C ILE A 160 -13.78 5.29 -6.98
N LEU A 161 -13.86 4.51 -8.05
CA LEU A 161 -12.72 4.00 -8.80
C LEU A 161 -12.58 4.72 -10.11
N SER A 162 -11.36 4.80 -10.63
CA SER A 162 -11.05 5.39 -11.93
C SER A 162 -10.07 4.49 -12.68
N ASP A 163 -9.69 4.88 -13.90
CA ASP A 163 -8.65 4.18 -14.66
C ASP A 163 -7.26 4.28 -14.00
N ASP A 164 -7.05 5.30 -13.16
CA ASP A 164 -5.84 5.44 -12.35
C ASP A 164 -5.96 4.64 -11.05
N PRO A 165 -5.05 3.67 -10.78
CA PRO A 165 -5.11 2.86 -9.57
C PRO A 165 -5.18 3.67 -8.28
N GLY A 166 -6.05 3.22 -7.38
CA GLY A 166 -6.35 3.85 -6.10
C GLY A 166 -7.82 4.17 -5.93
N VAL A 167 -8.17 4.72 -4.78
CA VAL A 167 -9.56 5.07 -4.45
C VAL A 167 -9.68 6.58 -4.32
N TRP A 168 -10.77 7.10 -4.85
CA TRP A 168 -11.04 8.51 -4.97
C TRP A 168 -12.36 8.86 -4.28
N VAL A 169 -12.56 10.12 -3.96
CA VAL A 169 -13.80 10.65 -3.40
C VAL A 169 -14.23 11.87 -4.19
N ALA A 170 -15.51 11.93 -4.54
CA ALA A 170 -16.09 13.11 -5.17
C ALA A 170 -16.17 14.28 -4.18
N PRO A 171 -16.12 15.54 -4.63
CA PRO A 171 -16.39 16.70 -3.78
C PRO A 171 -17.78 16.60 -3.15
N SER A 172 -17.90 17.01 -1.88
CA SER A 172 -19.11 16.86 -1.04
C SER A 172 -20.38 17.53 -1.61
N SER A 173 -20.26 18.36 -2.64
CA SER A 173 -21.36 19.11 -3.25
C SER A 173 -22.09 18.36 -4.38
N THR A 174 -21.66 17.17 -4.77
CA THR A 174 -22.18 16.47 -5.95
C THR A 174 -22.74 15.09 -5.61
N LYS A 175 -23.99 14.84 -5.98
CA LYS A 175 -24.60 13.49 -5.94
C LYS A 175 -23.86 12.60 -6.95
N ALA A 176 -23.27 11.51 -6.45
CA ALA A 176 -22.26 10.71 -7.15
C ALA A 176 -22.69 10.07 -8.50
N ALA A 177 -23.98 9.88 -8.77
CA ALA A 177 -24.43 9.05 -9.89
C ALA A 177 -24.14 9.61 -11.30
N ASN A 178 -24.08 10.94 -11.47
CA ASN A 178 -23.87 11.58 -12.79
C ASN A 178 -22.53 12.33 -12.87
N TRP A 179 -21.66 12.18 -11.87
CA TRP A 179 -20.50 13.03 -11.70
C TRP A 179 -19.26 12.48 -12.42
N ILE A 180 -19.14 11.14 -12.54
CA ILE A 180 -17.93 10.46 -13.04
C ILE A 180 -17.65 10.80 -14.51
N GLU A 181 -18.68 10.93 -15.35
CA GLU A 181 -18.51 11.16 -16.80
C GLU A 181 -18.04 12.59 -17.15
N ASN A 182 -18.33 13.58 -16.31
CA ASN A 182 -18.10 14.98 -16.64
C ASN A 182 -17.02 15.70 -15.78
N ASN A 183 -16.54 15.13 -14.68
CA ASN A 183 -15.69 15.82 -13.70
C ASN A 183 -14.58 14.98 -13.06
N ALA A 184 -13.98 14.05 -13.79
CA ALA A 184 -12.87 13.21 -13.27
C ALA A 184 -11.70 14.03 -12.65
N PHE A 185 -11.53 15.29 -13.03
CA PHE A 185 -10.51 16.19 -12.51
C PHE A 185 -10.77 16.72 -11.09
N ALA A 186 -12.02 16.71 -10.61
CA ALA A 186 -12.33 17.23 -9.28
C ALA A 186 -12.35 16.15 -8.18
N ALA A 187 -12.22 14.87 -8.54
CA ALA A 187 -12.08 13.80 -7.56
C ALA A 187 -10.73 13.88 -6.84
N ARG A 188 -10.74 13.69 -5.51
CA ARG A 188 -9.55 13.70 -4.67
C ARG A 188 -9.18 12.29 -4.26
N LYS A 189 -7.89 11.95 -4.33
CA LYS A 189 -7.41 10.62 -3.98
C LYS A 189 -7.37 10.45 -2.46
N ILE A 190 -8.08 9.45 -1.94
CA ILE A 190 -8.08 9.10 -0.51
C ILE A 190 -7.15 7.92 -0.22
N ALA A 191 -6.96 7.03 -1.19
CA ALA A 191 -6.01 5.93 -1.05
C ALA A 191 -5.22 5.69 -2.33
N ALA A 192 -3.92 5.51 -2.17
CA ALA A 192 -3.02 5.06 -3.23
C ALA A 192 -2.87 3.54 -3.19
N VAL A 193 -2.82 2.90 -4.37
CA VAL A 193 -2.55 1.46 -4.52
C VAL A 193 -1.31 1.27 -5.38
N GLY A 194 -0.36 0.50 -4.86
CA GLY A 194 0.86 0.16 -5.59
C GLY A 194 1.45 -1.16 -5.09
N VAL A 195 1.57 -2.13 -5.99
CA VAL A 195 2.07 -3.48 -5.67
C VAL A 195 3.31 -3.82 -6.50
N HIS A 196 4.10 -4.77 -6.00
CA HIS A 196 5.14 -5.43 -6.76
C HIS A 196 4.90 -6.95 -6.72
N LEU A 197 5.14 -7.60 -7.85
CA LEU A 197 4.97 -9.05 -7.99
C LEU A 197 6.28 -9.70 -8.42
N ARG A 198 6.71 -10.70 -7.68
CA ARG A 198 7.83 -11.57 -8.04
C ARG A 198 7.40 -13.03 -7.92
N ARG A 199 7.40 -13.77 -9.05
CA ARG A 199 6.92 -15.17 -9.09
C ARG A 199 5.52 -15.33 -8.49
N PHE A 200 4.64 -14.37 -8.73
CA PHE A 200 3.28 -14.28 -8.16
C PHE A 200 3.22 -14.10 -6.62
N VAL A 201 4.33 -13.80 -5.97
CA VAL A 201 4.33 -13.30 -4.59
C VAL A 201 4.18 -11.80 -4.63
N SER A 202 3.15 -11.27 -3.94
CA SER A 202 2.88 -9.84 -3.84
C SER A 202 3.69 -9.19 -2.71
N SER A 203 3.94 -7.91 -2.85
CA SER A 203 4.51 -7.02 -1.84
C SER A 203 4.00 -5.60 -2.06
N TYR A 204 4.14 -4.73 -1.06
CA TYR A 204 3.49 -3.43 -0.98
C TYR A 204 1.96 -3.55 -0.94
N GLY A 205 1.21 -2.51 -1.26
CA GLY A 205 -0.26 -2.55 -1.17
C GLY A 205 -0.90 -1.19 -1.22
N VAL A 206 -1.45 -0.72 -0.09
CA VAL A 206 -2.30 0.47 0.04
C VAL A 206 -1.69 1.48 0.99
N GLY A 207 -1.84 2.77 0.68
CA GLY A 207 -1.71 3.88 1.62
C GLY A 207 -3.04 4.62 1.70
N LEU A 208 -3.76 4.50 2.83
CA LEU A 208 -5.07 5.12 3.07
C LEU A 208 -4.90 6.34 3.98
N ASN A 209 -5.34 7.51 3.52
CA ASN A 209 -5.30 8.75 4.29
C ASN A 209 -6.44 8.79 5.31
N ILE A 210 -6.10 8.91 6.58
CA ILE A 210 -7.07 8.93 7.69
C ILE A 210 -7.25 10.34 8.23
N THR A 211 -6.14 11.05 8.52
CA THR A 211 -6.16 12.44 8.99
C THR A 211 -5.66 13.41 7.93
N GLU A 212 -5.73 14.71 8.20
CA GLU A 212 -5.25 15.75 7.29
C GLU A 212 -3.72 15.97 7.32
N GLU A 213 -2.99 15.34 8.26
CA GLU A 213 -1.53 15.49 8.38
C GLU A 213 -0.76 15.20 7.08
N PRO A 214 -1.09 14.16 6.29
CA PRO A 214 -0.40 13.88 5.03
C PRO A 214 -0.59 14.94 3.95
N MET A 215 -1.65 15.75 4.04
CA MET A 215 -2.05 16.66 2.95
C MET A 215 -1.01 17.73 2.66
N TRP A 216 -0.32 18.25 3.69
CA TRP A 216 0.76 19.21 3.47
C TRP A 216 1.89 18.61 2.62
N TYR A 217 2.28 17.37 2.90
CA TYR A 217 3.35 16.67 2.17
C TYR A 217 2.93 16.33 0.73
N PHE A 218 1.67 15.97 0.50
CA PHE A 218 1.16 15.70 -0.86
C PHE A 218 1.18 16.95 -1.73
N ARG A 219 0.95 18.15 -1.16
CA ARG A 219 1.00 19.42 -1.91
C ARG A 219 2.40 19.83 -2.34
N GLN A 220 3.44 19.20 -1.80
CA GLN A 220 4.84 19.46 -2.19
C GLN A 220 5.27 18.66 -3.43
N ILE A 221 4.46 17.73 -3.90
CA ILE A 221 4.76 16.85 -5.03
C ILE A 221 3.58 16.78 -6.00
N VAL A 222 3.87 16.39 -7.24
CA VAL A 222 2.84 15.86 -8.15
C VAL A 222 2.63 14.40 -7.79
N ALA A 223 1.75 14.14 -6.83
CA ALA A 223 1.54 12.80 -6.32
C ALA A 223 1.01 11.87 -7.42
N CYS A 224 1.65 10.72 -7.60
CA CYS A 224 1.27 9.72 -8.60
C CYS A 224 1.24 10.25 -10.06
N GLY A 225 1.96 11.35 -10.37
CA GLY A 225 2.00 11.95 -11.71
C GLY A 225 0.68 12.56 -12.19
N LEU A 226 -0.24 12.84 -11.28
CA LEU A 226 -1.57 13.37 -11.58
C LEU A 226 -1.59 14.87 -11.36
N GLU A 227 -1.14 15.64 -12.36
CA GLU A 227 -1.20 17.10 -12.34
C GLU A 227 -2.64 17.60 -12.12
N GLY A 228 -2.81 18.56 -11.21
CA GLY A 228 -4.10 19.19 -10.94
C GLY A 228 -5.08 18.36 -10.11
N ARG A 229 -4.70 17.15 -9.67
CA ARG A 229 -5.52 16.32 -8.77
C ARG A 229 -4.99 16.36 -7.34
N ASP A 230 -5.88 16.58 -6.39
CA ASP A 230 -5.57 16.71 -4.97
C ASP A 230 -5.75 15.38 -4.22
N ALA A 231 -5.18 15.31 -3.02
CA ALA A 231 -5.44 14.24 -2.06
C ALA A 231 -6.50 14.68 -1.04
N THR A 232 -7.08 13.70 -0.36
CA THR A 232 -8.01 13.90 0.76
C THR A 232 -7.82 12.77 1.77
N SER A 233 -8.51 12.88 2.92
CA SER A 233 -8.49 11.91 4.00
C SER A 233 -9.91 11.64 4.51
N LEU A 234 -10.10 10.66 5.39
CA LEU A 234 -11.38 10.46 6.10
C LEU A 234 -11.75 11.70 6.90
N GLU A 235 -10.79 12.31 7.61
CA GLU A 235 -11.02 13.55 8.35
C GLU A 235 -11.42 14.70 7.42
N GLY A 236 -10.78 14.84 6.26
CA GLY A 236 -11.14 15.82 5.22
C GLY A 236 -12.51 15.57 4.58
N GLN A 237 -13.12 14.39 4.79
CA GLN A 237 -14.50 14.05 4.44
C GLN A 237 -15.47 14.26 5.64
N GLY A 238 -15.00 14.85 6.75
CA GLY A 238 -15.80 15.11 7.94
C GLY A 238 -15.95 13.91 8.88
N VAL A 239 -15.14 12.86 8.69
CA VAL A 239 -15.20 11.64 9.50
C VAL A 239 -14.17 11.70 10.64
N GLN A 240 -14.62 11.60 11.88
CA GLN A 240 -13.77 11.32 13.02
C GLN A 240 -13.67 9.80 13.23
N VAL A 241 -12.49 9.23 12.98
CA VAL A 241 -12.27 7.80 13.17
C VAL A 241 -12.10 7.48 14.65
N LYS A 242 -13.12 6.84 15.24
CA LYS A 242 -13.02 6.33 16.60
C LYS A 242 -12.10 5.10 16.64
N GLY A 243 -11.18 5.05 17.59
CA GLY A 243 -10.19 3.96 17.69
C GLY A 243 -8.94 4.14 16.80
N GLY A 244 -8.85 5.26 16.07
CA GLY A 244 -7.63 5.64 15.34
C GLY A 244 -7.25 4.68 14.21
N ILE A 245 -5.96 4.67 13.89
CA ILE A 245 -5.40 3.88 12.78
C ILE A 245 -5.54 2.37 13.01
N GLU A 246 -5.44 1.91 14.26
CA GLU A 246 -5.57 0.49 14.61
C GLU A 246 -6.96 -0.07 14.25
N GLU A 247 -8.03 0.70 14.53
CA GLU A 247 -9.38 0.28 14.17
C GLU A 247 -9.55 0.20 12.64
N VAL A 248 -8.99 1.15 11.89
CA VAL A 248 -9.01 1.12 10.42
C VAL A 248 -8.20 -0.07 9.90
N ALA A 249 -7.08 -0.41 10.53
CA ALA A 249 -6.27 -1.58 10.16
C ALA A 249 -7.06 -2.88 10.33
N LYS A 250 -7.76 -3.05 11.46
CA LYS A 250 -8.64 -4.22 11.71
C LYS A 250 -9.76 -4.31 10.67
N ARG A 251 -10.43 -3.18 10.38
CA ARG A 251 -11.49 -3.13 9.35
C ARG A 251 -10.95 -3.45 7.96
N PHE A 252 -9.75 -2.95 7.64
CA PHE A 252 -9.10 -3.25 6.36
C PHE A 252 -8.87 -4.76 6.19
N VAL A 253 -8.32 -5.43 7.21
CA VAL A 253 -8.07 -6.89 7.15
C VAL A 253 -9.36 -7.67 7.05
N GLN A 254 -10.40 -7.30 7.81
CA GLN A 254 -11.72 -7.95 7.75
C GLN A 254 -12.38 -7.77 6.37
N ALA A 255 -12.38 -6.55 5.83
CA ALA A 255 -12.92 -6.25 4.50
C ALA A 255 -12.14 -7.01 3.40
N PHE A 256 -10.80 -7.06 3.50
CA PHE A 256 -9.97 -7.81 2.57
C PHE A 256 -10.33 -9.30 2.54
N VAL A 257 -10.47 -9.92 3.71
CA VAL A 257 -10.85 -11.34 3.81
C VAL A 257 -12.28 -11.57 3.31
N GLY A 258 -13.21 -10.67 3.65
CA GLY A 258 -14.58 -10.71 3.14
C GLY A 258 -14.61 -10.74 1.62
N ARG A 259 -13.98 -9.77 0.98
CA ARG A 259 -13.89 -9.66 -0.50
C ARG A 259 -13.18 -10.87 -1.14
N LEU A 260 -12.07 -11.31 -0.53
CA LEU A 260 -11.36 -12.49 -1.04
C LEU A 260 -12.23 -13.75 -1.01
N ASN A 261 -13.01 -13.93 0.05
CA ASN A 261 -13.89 -15.08 0.24
C ASN A 261 -15.16 -15.05 -0.62
N GLU A 262 -15.64 -13.87 -0.99
CA GLU A 262 -16.78 -13.67 -1.91
C GLU A 262 -16.41 -14.01 -3.35
N GLY A 263 -15.12 -14.09 -3.67
CA GLY A 263 -14.65 -14.39 -5.02
C GLY A 263 -14.76 -13.19 -5.94
N THR A 264 -13.98 -12.14 -5.65
CA THR A 264 -13.92 -10.94 -6.49
C THR A 264 -13.55 -11.26 -7.95
N ALA A 265 -14.15 -10.53 -8.86
CA ALA A 265 -13.81 -10.22 -10.29
C ALA A 265 -13.01 -11.23 -11.14
N SER A 266 -12.44 -12.29 -10.60
CA SER A 266 -11.61 -13.26 -11.32
C SER A 266 -12.31 -14.57 -11.67
N GLY A 267 -13.60 -14.72 -11.35
CA GLY A 267 -14.43 -15.88 -11.78
C GLY A 267 -14.03 -17.23 -11.18
N GLY A 268 -13.03 -17.28 -10.30
CA GLY A 268 -12.58 -18.51 -9.69
C GLY A 268 -12.76 -18.49 -8.16
N VAL A 269 -13.40 -19.52 -7.61
CA VAL A 269 -13.45 -19.74 -6.17
C VAL A 269 -12.07 -20.19 -5.72
N GLY A 270 -11.28 -19.28 -5.16
CA GLY A 270 -10.02 -19.59 -4.49
C GLY A 270 -10.26 -20.29 -3.13
N PRO A 271 -9.21 -20.74 -2.46
CA PRO A 271 -9.34 -21.24 -1.09
C PRO A 271 -9.78 -20.11 -0.17
N LYS A 272 -10.81 -20.36 0.65
CA LYS A 272 -11.31 -19.38 1.62
C LYS A 272 -10.35 -19.18 2.78
N ILE A 273 -10.32 -17.97 3.31
CA ILE A 273 -9.71 -17.65 4.59
C ILE A 273 -10.76 -17.88 5.68
N ASP A 274 -10.51 -18.81 6.56
CA ASP A 274 -11.44 -19.23 7.61
C ASP A 274 -11.10 -18.57 8.95
N GLU A 275 -9.86 -18.08 9.11
CA GLU A 275 -9.35 -17.51 10.34
C GLU A 275 -8.38 -16.35 10.05
N ILE A 276 -8.52 -15.26 10.78
CA ILE A 276 -7.54 -14.18 10.87
C ILE A 276 -6.89 -14.31 12.25
N PHE A 277 -5.55 -14.32 12.31
CA PHE A 277 -4.81 -14.38 13.56
C PHE A 277 -3.70 -13.35 13.60
N GLU A 278 -3.45 -12.81 14.79
CA GLU A 278 -2.40 -11.81 14.99
C GLU A 278 -1.05 -12.49 15.16
N ILE A 279 -0.01 -11.86 14.60
CA ILE A 279 1.39 -12.22 14.82
C ILE A 279 2.17 -10.99 15.26
N GLU A 280 3.31 -11.21 15.90
CA GLU A 280 4.21 -10.14 16.36
C GLU A 280 5.48 -10.07 15.50
N GLU A 281 6.20 -8.95 15.58
CA GLU A 281 7.46 -8.76 14.85
C GLU A 281 8.50 -9.85 15.12
N LYS A 282 8.56 -10.37 16.37
CA LYS A 282 9.46 -11.48 16.74
C LYS A 282 9.21 -12.74 15.91
N ASP A 283 7.96 -13.00 15.50
CA ASP A 283 7.59 -14.17 14.69
C ASP A 283 8.07 -14.03 13.24
N VAL A 284 8.34 -12.79 12.83
CA VAL A 284 8.87 -12.47 11.49
C VAL A 284 10.39 -12.38 11.49
N LEU A 285 11.00 -11.85 12.54
CA LEU A 285 12.44 -11.56 12.58
C LEU A 285 13.27 -12.67 13.24
N SER A 286 12.62 -13.69 13.80
CA SER A 286 13.25 -14.89 14.36
C SER A 286 13.89 -15.80 13.30
#